data_c8194717a00a4898456044a46ddb5ded
#
_entry.id   c8194717a00a4898456044a46ddb5ded
#
_cell.length_a   1.000
_cell.length_b   1.000
_cell.length_c   1.000
_cell.angle_alpha   90.00
_cell.angle_beta   90.00
_cell.angle_gamma   90.00
#
_symmetry.space_group_name_H-M   'P 1'
#
loop_
_entity.id
_entity.type
_entity.pdbx_description
1 polymer ?
#
loop_
_entity_poly.entity_id
_entity_poly.type
_entity_poly.pdbx_seq_one_letter_code
_entity_poly.pdbx_strand_id
1 'polypeptide(L)'
;EIRLSLVGSEMCIRDRANHLQKLAEKSRLKIPLLIGIDAIHGNGLVSGSTIYPSPIGMASTFAPDLIEQASRQTALEMRATGSHWAFTPNIEIACDARWGRVGETFGEDPYLVSRMGVASIKGLQTDNLTGLNTVLACAKHLVAGGIANNGTNAGPVELSEGKLRNFFLPPFKAAIQEAKPFT
;
A
#
# COMPACT_ATOMS: atom_id res chain seq x y z
N GLU A 1 31.68 -3.18 7.27
CA GLU A 1 31.60 -3.10 5.78
C GLU A 1 30.17 -3.22 5.25
N ILE A 2 29.37 -4.17 5.74
CA ILE A 2 27.97 -4.36 5.31
C ILE A 2 27.11 -3.10 5.62
N ARG A 3 27.29 -2.48 6.79
CA ARG A 3 26.58 -1.25 7.15
C ARG A 3 26.90 -0.05 6.26
N LEU A 4 28.13 0.10 5.81
CA LEU A 4 28.55 1.20 4.95
C LEU A 4 28.01 1.06 3.52
N SER A 5 27.89 -0.16 3.00
CA SER A 5 27.29 -0.40 1.67
C SER A 5 25.78 -0.18 1.66
N LEU A 6 25.08 -0.50 2.76
CA LEU A 6 23.63 -0.26 2.93
C LEU A 6 23.33 1.25 2.99
N VAL A 7 24.05 1.99 3.82
CA VAL A 7 23.94 3.45 3.91
C VAL A 7 24.25 4.12 2.55
N GLY A 8 25.22 3.59 1.79
CA GLY A 8 25.52 4.09 0.45
C GLY A 8 24.37 3.89 -0.55
N SER A 9 23.66 2.77 -0.52
CA SER A 9 22.56 2.50 -1.44
C SER A 9 21.33 3.37 -1.16
N GLU A 10 20.97 3.57 0.09
CA GLU A 10 19.87 4.46 0.52
C GLU A 10 20.16 5.93 0.15
N MET A 11 21.39 6.40 0.37
CA MET A 11 21.81 7.73 -0.05
C MET A 11 21.69 7.90 -1.57
N CYS A 12 22.10 6.91 -2.37
CA CYS A 12 21.98 6.97 -3.82
C CYS A 12 20.52 7.08 -4.29
N ILE A 13 19.58 6.36 -3.65
CA ILE A 13 18.15 6.41 -4.00
C ILE A 13 17.58 7.79 -3.66
N ARG A 14 17.84 8.30 -2.47
CA ARG A 14 17.43 9.64 -2.06
C ARG A 14 18.04 10.73 -2.95
N ASP A 15 19.31 10.60 -3.31
CA ASP A 15 19.98 11.56 -4.17
C ASP A 15 19.39 11.59 -5.58
N ARG A 16 18.99 10.43 -6.11
CA ARG A 16 18.26 10.34 -7.38
C ARG A 16 16.88 10.99 -7.30
N ALA A 17 16.11 10.71 -6.23
CA ALA A 17 14.83 11.36 -5.99
C ALA A 17 14.97 12.88 -5.90
N ASN A 18 15.95 13.36 -5.15
CA ASN A 18 16.26 14.80 -5.03
C ASN A 18 16.71 15.40 -6.38
N HIS A 19 17.47 14.66 -7.17
CA HIS A 19 17.87 15.11 -8.51
C HIS A 19 16.66 15.29 -9.43
N LEU A 20 15.73 14.33 -9.43
CA LEU A 20 14.49 14.41 -10.21
C LEU A 20 13.61 15.59 -9.76
N GLN A 21 13.52 15.85 -8.45
CA GLN A 21 12.80 17.02 -7.94
C GLN A 21 13.43 18.33 -8.43
N LYS A 22 14.75 18.45 -8.37
CA LYS A 22 15.48 19.63 -8.90
C LYS A 22 15.27 19.84 -10.41
N LEU A 23 15.08 18.76 -11.18
CA LEU A 23 14.73 18.87 -12.60
C LEU A 23 13.28 19.36 -12.77
N ALA A 24 12.34 18.87 -11.96
CA ALA A 24 10.98 19.34 -11.98
C ALA A 24 10.85 20.82 -11.64
N GLU A 25 11.64 21.32 -10.67
CA GLU A 25 11.72 22.75 -10.32
C GLU A 25 12.19 23.64 -11.47
N LYS A 26 12.96 23.09 -12.42
CA LYS A 26 13.40 23.81 -13.63
C LYS A 26 12.37 23.80 -14.76
N SER A 27 11.30 23.01 -14.62
CA SER A 27 10.22 22.97 -15.60
C SER A 27 9.42 24.26 -15.61
N ARG A 28 8.66 24.51 -16.68
CA ARG A 28 7.84 25.71 -16.84
C ARG A 28 6.87 25.97 -15.70
N LEU A 29 6.27 24.90 -15.17
CA LEU A 29 5.25 24.99 -14.11
C LEU A 29 5.81 24.78 -12.71
N LYS A 30 7.05 24.29 -12.58
CA LYS A 30 7.72 24.02 -11.29
C LYS A 30 6.91 23.13 -10.35
N ILE A 31 6.10 22.22 -10.89
CA ILE A 31 5.29 21.29 -10.11
C ILE A 31 6.20 20.16 -9.62
N PRO A 32 6.29 19.91 -8.29
CA PRO A 32 7.07 18.80 -7.76
C PRO A 32 6.54 17.45 -8.25
N LEU A 33 7.43 16.46 -8.33
CA LEU A 33 7.05 15.10 -8.67
C LEU A 33 6.45 14.39 -7.46
N LEU A 34 5.35 13.68 -7.68
CA LEU A 34 4.80 12.73 -6.75
C LEU A 34 5.39 11.34 -7.08
N ILE A 35 6.37 10.90 -6.29
CA ILE A 35 7.06 9.62 -6.52
C ILE A 35 6.30 8.53 -5.78
N GLY A 36 5.77 7.56 -6.53
CA GLY A 36 5.01 6.42 -6.00
C GLY A 36 5.78 5.11 -6.16
N ILE A 37 5.58 4.19 -5.22
CA ILE A 37 6.13 2.83 -5.22
C ILE A 37 5.14 1.82 -4.65
N ASP A 38 5.31 0.55 -5.02
CA ASP A 38 4.63 -0.56 -4.35
C ASP A 38 5.39 -0.92 -3.06
N ALA A 39 4.85 -0.49 -1.93
CA ALA A 39 5.37 -0.76 -0.60
C ALA A 39 4.37 -1.64 0.17
N ILE A 40 4.05 -2.81 -0.37
CA ILE A 40 2.94 -3.67 0.06
C ILE A 40 3.12 -4.19 1.49
N HIS A 41 4.36 -4.53 1.87
CA HIS A 41 4.70 -5.03 3.20
C HIS A 41 6.11 -4.57 3.63
N GLY A 42 6.37 -3.29 3.48
CA GLY A 42 7.66 -2.63 3.71
C GLY A 42 8.20 -2.00 2.43
N ASN A 43 9.25 -1.19 2.55
CA ASN A 43 9.88 -0.55 1.39
C ASN A 43 10.89 -1.48 0.70
N GLY A 44 10.39 -2.60 0.12
CA GLY A 44 11.19 -3.67 -0.47
C GLY A 44 12.09 -3.29 -1.65
N LEU A 45 11.93 -2.07 -2.18
CA LEU A 45 12.80 -1.55 -3.25
C LEU A 45 14.12 -1.00 -2.75
N VAL A 46 14.27 -0.84 -1.44
CA VAL A 46 15.45 -0.26 -0.80
C VAL A 46 16.15 -1.29 0.07
N SER A 47 17.40 -1.59 -0.24
CA SER A 47 18.22 -2.48 0.58
C SER A 47 18.42 -1.90 1.97
N GLY A 48 18.16 -2.70 3.00
CA GLY A 48 18.25 -2.29 4.41
C GLY A 48 16.94 -1.79 5.01
N SER A 49 15.91 -1.58 4.21
CA SER A 49 14.55 -1.31 4.73
C SER A 49 13.94 -2.54 5.40
N THR A 50 13.01 -2.29 6.31
CA THR A 50 12.28 -3.36 6.99
C THR A 50 11.29 -4.03 6.05
N ILE A 51 11.35 -5.35 5.95
CA ILE A 51 10.40 -6.17 5.21
C ILE A 51 9.56 -6.97 6.20
N TYR A 52 8.26 -6.80 6.12
CA TYR A 52 7.27 -7.51 6.91
C TYR A 52 6.79 -8.78 6.20
N PRO A 53 6.12 -9.70 6.89
CA PRO A 53 5.40 -10.79 6.23
C PRO A 53 4.42 -10.25 5.18
N SER A 54 4.05 -11.07 4.21
CA SER A 54 3.01 -10.69 3.23
C SER A 54 1.70 -10.28 3.93
N PRO A 55 0.86 -9.42 3.34
CA PRO A 55 -0.38 -8.96 3.97
C PRO A 55 -1.27 -10.10 4.49
N ILE A 56 -1.41 -11.21 3.77
CA ILE A 56 -2.16 -12.37 4.25
C ILE A 56 -1.50 -13.02 5.49
N GLY A 57 -0.17 -13.05 5.54
CA GLY A 57 0.57 -13.51 6.72
C GLY A 57 0.41 -12.55 7.90
N MET A 58 0.45 -11.24 7.67
CA MET A 58 0.18 -10.25 8.70
C MET A 58 -1.26 -10.31 9.20
N ALA A 59 -2.24 -10.53 8.31
CA ALA A 59 -3.65 -10.64 8.66
C ALA A 59 -3.95 -11.82 9.60
N SER A 60 -3.16 -12.90 9.52
CA SER A 60 -3.30 -14.07 10.40
C SER A 60 -3.02 -13.77 11.88
N THR A 61 -2.47 -12.61 12.20
CA THR A 61 -2.33 -12.13 13.59
C THR A 61 -3.65 -11.67 14.20
N PHE A 62 -4.64 -11.31 13.40
CA PHE A 62 -5.89 -10.67 13.83
C PHE A 62 -5.68 -9.39 14.66
N ALA A 63 -4.54 -8.72 14.48
CA ALA A 63 -4.12 -7.55 15.24
C ALA A 63 -3.96 -6.31 14.32
N PRO A 64 -5.02 -5.53 14.08
CA PRO A 64 -4.96 -4.34 13.22
C PRO A 64 -3.95 -3.29 13.69
N ASP A 65 -3.73 -3.16 14.99
CA ASP A 65 -2.75 -2.26 15.58
C ASP A 65 -1.31 -2.59 15.15
N LEU A 66 -0.96 -3.85 14.98
CA LEU A 66 0.34 -4.24 14.42
C LEU A 66 0.48 -3.87 12.95
N ILE A 67 -0.61 -3.96 12.19
CA ILE A 67 -0.61 -3.54 10.78
C ILE A 67 -0.42 -2.02 10.68
N GLU A 68 -1.07 -1.25 11.55
CA GLU A 68 -0.91 0.20 11.59
C GLU A 68 0.54 0.58 11.90
N GLN A 69 1.16 -0.08 12.89
CA GLN A 69 2.57 0.16 13.25
C GLN A 69 3.53 -0.21 12.11
N ALA A 70 3.35 -1.37 11.46
CA ALA A 70 4.16 -1.80 10.32
C ALA A 70 4.03 -0.82 9.14
N SER A 71 2.81 -0.38 8.83
CA SER A 71 2.54 0.61 7.78
C SER A 71 3.12 1.97 8.14
N ARG A 72 3.09 2.34 9.41
CA ARG A 72 3.73 3.56 9.92
C ARG A 72 5.24 3.55 9.69
N GLN A 73 5.91 2.46 10.06
CA GLN A 73 7.35 2.32 9.82
C GLN A 73 7.67 2.33 8.31
N THR A 74 6.86 1.66 7.50
CA THR A 74 6.98 1.68 6.04
C THR A 74 6.92 3.12 5.49
N ALA A 75 5.97 3.93 5.98
CA ALA A 75 5.85 5.34 5.57
C ALA A 75 7.11 6.16 5.91
N LEU A 76 7.68 5.96 7.10
CA LEU A 76 8.93 6.63 7.51
C LEU A 76 10.09 6.29 6.57
N GLU A 77 10.26 5.00 6.25
CA GLU A 77 11.31 4.53 5.35
C GLU A 77 11.11 5.01 3.91
N MET A 78 9.85 5.04 3.43
CA MET A 78 9.51 5.63 2.13
C MET A 78 9.87 7.11 2.05
N ARG A 79 9.50 7.89 3.07
CA ARG A 79 9.83 9.33 3.14
C ARG A 79 11.32 9.58 3.21
N ALA A 80 12.05 8.77 3.98
CA ALA A 80 13.50 8.86 4.08
C ALA A 80 14.22 8.64 2.72
N THR A 81 13.60 7.87 1.83
CA THR A 81 14.14 7.54 0.50
C THR A 81 13.54 8.36 -0.64
N GLY A 82 12.66 9.33 -0.33
CA GLY A 82 12.12 10.29 -1.29
C GLY A 82 10.83 9.85 -1.99
N SER A 83 10.16 8.81 -1.49
CA SER A 83 8.85 8.37 -1.99
C SER A 83 7.71 9.02 -1.18
N HIS A 84 6.60 9.34 -1.87
CA HIS A 84 5.50 10.12 -1.31
C HIS A 84 4.16 9.40 -1.39
N TRP A 85 4.05 8.38 -2.23
CA TRP A 85 2.82 7.67 -2.54
C TRP A 85 3.04 6.17 -2.51
N ALA A 86 2.33 5.47 -1.63
CA ALA A 86 2.32 4.02 -1.54
C ALA A 86 1.16 3.47 -2.37
N PHE A 87 1.43 2.58 -3.34
CA PHE A 87 0.41 1.86 -4.10
C PHE A 87 -0.14 0.68 -3.28
N THR A 88 -0.56 0.97 -2.05
CA THR A 88 -1.02 -0.01 -1.04
C THR A 88 -1.99 0.67 -0.06
N PRO A 89 -2.88 -0.05 0.63
CA PRO A 89 -3.03 -1.52 0.66
C PRO A 89 -3.90 -2.09 -0.46
N ASN A 90 -3.67 -3.39 -0.77
CA ASN A 90 -4.63 -4.17 -1.53
C ASN A 90 -5.73 -4.66 -0.57
N ILE A 91 -6.93 -4.09 -0.69
CA ILE A 91 -8.10 -4.43 0.12
C ILE A 91 -9.16 -5.22 -0.66
N GLU A 92 -8.73 -5.90 -1.71
CA GLU A 92 -9.57 -6.87 -2.41
C GLU A 92 -9.75 -8.13 -1.57
N ILE A 93 -10.89 -8.79 -1.76
CA ILE A 93 -11.21 -10.04 -1.08
C ILE A 93 -10.77 -11.20 -1.98
N ALA A 94 -9.82 -12.01 -1.51
CA ALA A 94 -9.24 -13.12 -2.25
C ALA A 94 -10.05 -14.40 -2.05
N CYS A 95 -10.99 -14.68 -2.94
CA CYS A 95 -11.82 -15.90 -2.87
C CYS A 95 -11.32 -17.05 -3.77
N ASP A 96 -10.43 -16.78 -4.72
CA ASP A 96 -9.87 -17.81 -5.61
C ASP A 96 -8.38 -17.98 -5.35
N ALA A 97 -7.99 -19.11 -4.78
CA ALA A 97 -6.59 -19.43 -4.47
C ALA A 97 -5.68 -19.52 -5.70
N ARG A 98 -6.22 -19.63 -6.92
CA ARG A 98 -5.47 -19.61 -8.17
C ARG A 98 -5.02 -18.21 -8.56
N TRP A 99 -5.64 -17.18 -8.01
CA TRP A 99 -5.23 -15.80 -8.27
C TRP A 99 -3.85 -15.49 -7.68
N GLY A 100 -2.89 -15.15 -8.52
CA GLY A 100 -1.48 -14.99 -8.13
C GLY A 100 -1.21 -13.86 -7.12
N ARG A 101 -2.21 -13.00 -6.82
CA ARG A 101 -2.08 -11.86 -5.91
C ARG A 101 -2.74 -12.08 -4.54
N VAL A 102 -3.17 -13.30 -4.22
CA VAL A 102 -3.75 -13.63 -2.91
C VAL A 102 -2.85 -13.17 -1.76
N GLY A 103 -1.55 -13.38 -1.86
CA GLY A 103 -0.57 -12.97 -0.85
C GLY A 103 -0.49 -11.45 -0.58
N GLU A 104 -0.91 -10.62 -1.55
CA GLU A 104 -0.95 -9.16 -1.40
C GLU A 104 -2.17 -8.65 -0.62
N THR A 105 -3.16 -9.52 -0.36
CA THR A 105 -4.42 -9.19 0.31
C THR A 105 -4.41 -9.59 1.78
N PHE A 106 -5.38 -9.10 2.53
CA PHE A 106 -5.60 -9.53 3.91
C PHE A 106 -6.50 -10.76 4.05
N GLY A 107 -6.81 -11.46 2.93
CA GLY A 107 -7.56 -12.71 2.93
C GLY A 107 -8.95 -12.63 2.32
N GLU A 108 -9.84 -13.56 2.74
CA GLU A 108 -11.15 -13.77 2.12
C GLU A 108 -12.33 -13.23 2.96
N ASP A 109 -12.09 -12.83 4.20
CA ASP A 109 -13.13 -12.30 5.08
C ASP A 109 -13.29 -10.79 4.93
N PRO A 110 -14.49 -10.28 4.53
CA PRO A 110 -14.70 -8.85 4.29
C PRO A 110 -14.47 -7.97 5.53
N TYR A 111 -14.78 -8.48 6.73
CA TYR A 111 -14.59 -7.74 7.96
C TYR A 111 -13.11 -7.62 8.31
N LEU A 112 -12.38 -8.73 8.26
CA LEU A 112 -10.93 -8.74 8.50
C LEU A 112 -10.19 -7.83 7.52
N VAL A 113 -10.47 -7.97 6.21
CA VAL A 113 -9.90 -7.11 5.16
C VAL A 113 -10.21 -5.63 5.44
N SER A 114 -11.44 -5.30 5.88
CA SER A 114 -11.81 -3.93 6.25
C SER A 114 -10.97 -3.42 7.42
N ARG A 115 -10.83 -4.19 8.48
CA ARG A 115 -10.07 -3.76 9.69
C ARG A 115 -8.58 -3.58 9.40
N MET A 116 -7.98 -4.55 8.71
CA MET A 116 -6.56 -4.49 8.33
C MET A 116 -6.27 -3.38 7.31
N GLY A 117 -7.17 -3.20 6.33
CA GLY A 117 -7.06 -2.14 5.33
C GLY A 117 -7.13 -0.75 5.94
N VAL A 118 -8.10 -0.51 6.84
CA VAL A 118 -8.22 0.77 7.58
C VAL A 118 -6.96 1.04 8.40
N ALA A 119 -6.46 0.04 9.13
CA ALA A 119 -5.24 0.16 9.94
C ALA A 119 -4.02 0.50 9.07
N SER A 120 -3.85 -0.19 7.93
CA SER A 120 -2.76 0.07 6.99
C SER A 120 -2.80 1.50 6.46
N ILE A 121 -3.97 1.99 6.04
CA ILE A 121 -4.12 3.36 5.53
C ILE A 121 -3.78 4.38 6.62
N LYS A 122 -4.29 4.20 7.84
CA LYS A 122 -3.99 5.09 8.98
C LYS A 122 -2.50 5.13 9.30
N GLY A 123 -1.83 3.97 9.27
CA GLY A 123 -0.39 3.89 9.46
C GLY A 123 0.39 4.67 8.41
N LEU A 124 0.03 4.55 7.14
CA LEU A 124 0.68 5.25 6.02
C LEU A 124 0.43 6.76 6.04
N GLN A 125 -0.83 7.19 6.18
CA GLN A 125 -1.22 8.59 6.02
C GLN A 125 -1.15 9.40 7.30
N THR A 126 -1.33 8.79 8.48
CA THR A 126 -1.55 9.50 9.74
C THR A 126 -2.73 10.48 9.65
N ASP A 127 -2.93 11.29 10.68
CA ASP A 127 -3.98 12.34 10.70
C ASP A 127 -3.55 13.62 9.96
N ASN A 128 -2.29 13.70 9.54
CA ASN A 128 -1.73 14.88 8.90
C ASN A 128 -0.99 14.55 7.60
N LEU A 129 -1.66 14.67 6.47
CA LEU A 129 -1.08 14.43 5.14
C LEU A 129 0.03 15.41 4.74
N THR A 130 0.16 16.55 5.42
CA THR A 130 1.24 17.51 5.18
C THR A 130 2.48 17.23 6.01
N GLY A 131 2.43 16.23 6.88
CA GLY A 131 3.55 15.82 7.73
C GLY A 131 4.73 15.26 6.93
N LEU A 132 5.94 15.48 7.43
CA LEU A 132 7.15 14.93 6.81
C LEU A 132 7.25 13.40 6.92
N ASN A 133 6.43 12.81 7.77
CA ASN A 133 6.45 11.39 8.11
C ASN A 133 5.24 10.63 7.55
N THR A 134 4.55 11.16 6.58
CA THR A 134 3.34 10.58 6.00
C THR A 134 3.53 10.35 4.50
N VAL A 135 2.88 9.31 3.98
CA VAL A 135 2.78 9.03 2.55
C VAL A 135 1.31 8.87 2.18
N LEU A 136 0.99 9.15 0.94
CA LEU A 136 -0.36 8.95 0.42
C LEU A 136 -0.61 7.45 0.25
N ALA A 137 -1.73 6.95 0.75
CA ALA A 137 -2.15 5.56 0.56
C ALA A 137 -3.08 5.42 -0.65
N CYS A 138 -3.06 4.24 -1.26
CA CYS A 138 -3.92 3.88 -2.39
C CYS A 138 -4.70 2.61 -2.04
N ALA A 139 -6.00 2.76 -1.77
CA ALA A 139 -6.89 1.63 -1.53
C ALA A 139 -7.25 0.96 -2.86
N LYS A 140 -6.66 -0.20 -3.15
CA LYS A 140 -6.75 -0.85 -4.46
C LYS A 140 -7.18 -2.31 -4.37
N HIS A 141 -7.68 -2.92 -5.42
CA HIS A 141 -8.11 -2.38 -6.72
C HIS A 141 -9.64 -2.43 -6.74
N LEU A 142 -10.30 -1.37 -7.05
CA LEU A 142 -11.76 -1.33 -7.07
C LEU A 142 -12.27 -2.03 -8.36
N VAL A 143 -12.91 -3.20 -8.29
CA VAL A 143 -13.25 -4.09 -7.18
C VAL A 143 -13.35 -5.53 -7.71
N ALA A 144 -13.22 -6.50 -6.80
CA ALA A 144 -13.50 -7.92 -7.05
C ALA A 144 -12.51 -8.67 -7.98
N GLY A 145 -11.28 -8.17 -8.16
CA GLY A 145 -10.24 -8.88 -8.92
C GLY A 145 -9.87 -10.26 -8.33
N GLY A 146 -10.07 -10.45 -7.02
CA GLY A 146 -9.81 -11.72 -6.32
C GLY A 146 -10.78 -12.86 -6.64
N ILE A 147 -11.78 -12.65 -7.52
CA ILE A 147 -12.68 -13.69 -8.05
C ILE A 147 -12.72 -13.72 -9.58
N ALA A 148 -11.73 -13.14 -10.23
CA ALA A 148 -11.67 -13.18 -11.68
C ALA A 148 -11.67 -14.62 -12.22
N ASN A 149 -12.31 -14.83 -13.35
CA ASN A 149 -12.46 -16.15 -13.94
C ASN A 149 -11.12 -16.88 -14.07
N ASN A 150 -11.08 -18.13 -13.59
CA ASN A 150 -9.89 -18.99 -13.56
C ASN A 150 -8.69 -18.41 -12.77
N GLY A 151 -8.89 -17.44 -11.89
CA GLY A 151 -7.82 -16.78 -11.17
C GLY A 151 -6.93 -15.88 -12.04
N THR A 152 -7.37 -15.55 -13.24
CA THR A 152 -6.60 -14.73 -14.18
C THR A 152 -6.61 -13.27 -13.72
N ASN A 153 -5.43 -12.71 -13.43
CA ASN A 153 -5.33 -11.32 -13.04
C ASN A 153 -5.91 -10.37 -14.11
N ALA A 154 -6.74 -9.43 -13.71
CA ALA A 154 -7.51 -8.56 -14.60
C ALA A 154 -8.45 -9.28 -15.57
N GLY A 155 -8.79 -10.54 -15.28
CA GLY A 155 -9.79 -11.30 -16.05
C GLY A 155 -11.21 -10.81 -15.80
N PRO A 156 -12.18 -11.27 -16.62
CA PRO A 156 -13.57 -10.91 -16.43
C PRO A 156 -14.12 -11.44 -15.10
N VAL A 157 -15.01 -10.65 -14.52
CA VAL A 157 -15.71 -10.99 -13.25
C VAL A 157 -17.20 -10.98 -13.50
N GLU A 158 -17.87 -12.08 -13.19
CA GLU A 158 -19.33 -12.18 -13.20
C GLU A 158 -19.84 -12.14 -11.75
N LEU A 159 -20.63 -11.14 -11.43
CA LEU A 159 -20.99 -10.83 -10.05
C LEU A 159 -22.38 -10.19 -9.99
N SER A 160 -23.25 -10.69 -9.12
CA SER A 160 -24.52 -10.01 -8.86
C SER A 160 -24.30 -8.71 -8.08
N GLU A 161 -25.13 -7.70 -8.31
CA GLU A 161 -25.08 -6.44 -7.57
C GLU A 161 -25.20 -6.67 -6.04
N GLY A 162 -26.05 -7.59 -5.61
CA GLY A 162 -26.17 -7.93 -4.19
C GLY A 162 -24.86 -8.45 -3.58
N LYS A 163 -24.15 -9.33 -4.28
CA LYS A 163 -22.85 -9.83 -3.81
C LYS A 163 -21.78 -8.74 -3.85
N LEU A 164 -21.79 -7.89 -4.89
CA LEU A 164 -20.89 -6.73 -4.96
C LEU A 164 -21.06 -5.82 -3.74
N ARG A 165 -22.29 -5.40 -3.44
CA ARG A 165 -22.58 -4.44 -2.37
C ARG A 165 -22.37 -5.01 -0.97
N ASN A 166 -22.70 -6.28 -0.76
CA ASN A 166 -22.69 -6.88 0.58
C ASN A 166 -21.37 -7.59 0.92
N PHE A 167 -20.52 -7.89 -0.06
CA PHE A 167 -19.32 -8.67 0.16
C PHE A 167 -18.05 -7.94 -0.31
N PHE A 168 -18.00 -7.44 -1.55
CA PHE A 168 -16.78 -6.88 -2.10
C PHE A 168 -16.57 -5.38 -1.85
N LEU A 169 -17.63 -4.60 -1.71
CA LEU A 169 -17.54 -3.16 -1.42
C LEU A 169 -17.31 -2.80 0.06
N PRO A 170 -17.65 -3.60 1.07
CA PRO A 170 -17.47 -3.23 2.48
C PRO A 170 -16.05 -2.78 2.83
N PRO A 171 -14.94 -3.41 2.39
CA PRO A 171 -13.60 -2.92 2.68
C PRO A 171 -13.33 -1.52 2.15
N PHE A 172 -13.76 -1.22 0.93
CA PHE A 172 -13.62 0.11 0.32
C PHE A 172 -14.47 1.15 1.05
N LYS A 173 -15.69 0.78 1.43
CA LYS A 173 -16.55 1.66 2.23
C LYS A 173 -15.92 1.97 3.59
N ALA A 174 -15.39 0.97 4.30
CA ALA A 174 -14.70 1.18 5.57
C ALA A 174 -13.45 2.07 5.38
N ALA A 175 -12.63 1.82 4.36
CA ALA A 175 -11.47 2.64 4.04
C ALA A 175 -11.84 4.11 3.85
N ILE A 176 -12.87 4.41 3.04
CA ILE A 176 -13.32 5.78 2.77
C ILE A 176 -13.88 6.45 4.02
N GLN A 177 -14.70 5.74 4.80
CA GLN A 177 -15.39 6.32 5.95
C GLN A 177 -14.47 6.52 7.16
N GLU A 178 -13.53 5.61 7.40
CA GLU A 178 -12.77 5.54 8.64
C GLU A 178 -11.30 5.96 8.48
N ALA A 179 -10.72 5.82 7.30
CA ALA A 179 -9.31 6.13 7.05
C ALA A 179 -9.07 7.19 5.96
N LYS A 180 -10.05 7.44 5.11
CA LYS A 180 -10.01 8.49 4.06
C LYS A 180 -8.73 8.41 3.21
N PRO A 181 -8.49 7.30 2.47
CA PRO A 181 -7.32 7.18 1.62
C PRO A 181 -7.27 8.30 0.59
N PHE A 182 -6.07 8.69 0.19
CA PHE A 182 -5.88 9.74 -0.80
C PHE A 182 -6.33 9.29 -2.20
N THR A 183 -6.09 8.04 -2.54
CA THR A 183 -6.49 7.43 -3.82
C THR A 183 -7.05 6.02 -3.63
#